data_bfa5d8245df340ad1ec16dc4226a8855
#
_entry.id   bfa5d8245df340ad1ec16dc4226a8855
#
_cell.length_a   1.000
_cell.length_b   1.000
_cell.length_c   1.000
_cell.angle_alpha   90.00
_cell.angle_beta   90.00
_cell.angle_gamma   90.00
#
_symmetry.space_group_name_H-M   'P 1'
#
loop_
_entity.id
_entity.type
_entity.pdbx_description
1 polymer ?
#
loop_
_entity_poly.entity_id
_entity_poly.type
_entity_poly.pdbx_seq_one_letter_code
_entity_poly.pdbx_strand_id
1 'polypeptide(L)'
;MKNDFNRKIVLEDGSEYYGYGFGYHADRVCEIVFNTSMVGYQEIVSDPSYTYQMVVMTYPLIGNYGITDEDFETKVPTIGGLVVREYNDLPSNFRYTKTLSEILEENKIPGIWGVDTRKITRSIRDLGSRRVYITDIDTPKEEALKIIKETPVPTDAVSKVSCKKRWYSRTSNHKYNVVAIDCGIKLNIIRSLNARGCNVTVVPWNTTAEEIEMHEPDGIFISNGPGDPEDVMQVAELVRKLKGKYPIFGICLGHQLISLAYGAKTYKLKFGHRGGNHPVKNLETGKIEITSQNHSYAVDSESLKNTELVPTHINLLDNTIEGVECKKDRVFSVQYHPESAPGPQDSAYLFDKFINIMKESKENA
;
A
#
# COMPACT_ATOMS: atom_id res chain seq x y z
N MET A 1 28.50 -21.04 20.53
CA MET A 1 28.20 -21.51 19.18
C MET A 1 28.42 -20.33 18.24
N LYS A 2 29.35 -20.42 17.27
CA LYS A 2 29.41 -19.44 16.18
C LYS A 2 28.07 -19.57 15.41
N ASN A 3 27.28 -18.52 15.34
CA ASN A 3 26.14 -18.50 14.46
C ASN A 3 26.70 -18.49 13.03
N ASP A 4 26.45 -19.54 12.25
CA ASP A 4 26.88 -19.66 10.86
C ASP A 4 25.92 -18.85 9.97
N PHE A 5 25.70 -17.55 10.30
CA PHE A 5 24.94 -16.65 9.48
C PHE A 5 25.55 -16.56 8.08
N ASN A 6 24.71 -16.48 7.05
CA ASN A 6 25.14 -16.40 5.64
C ASN A 6 24.71 -15.09 4.96
N ARG A 7 23.81 -14.33 5.58
CA ARG A 7 23.31 -13.04 5.04
C ARG A 7 23.35 -11.95 6.09
N LYS A 8 23.37 -10.71 5.65
CA LYS A 8 23.19 -9.53 6.50
C LYS A 8 22.42 -8.44 5.80
N ILE A 9 21.88 -7.53 6.59
CA ILE A 9 21.40 -6.23 6.11
C ILE A 9 22.26 -5.13 6.68
N VAL A 10 22.61 -4.15 5.85
CA VAL A 10 23.37 -2.95 6.20
C VAL A 10 22.46 -1.75 5.99
N LEU A 11 22.25 -0.94 7.02
CA LEU A 11 21.47 0.29 6.93
C LEU A 11 22.41 1.46 6.54
N GLU A 12 21.86 2.51 5.97
CA GLU A 12 22.64 3.68 5.53
C GLU A 12 23.37 4.42 6.67
N ASP A 13 22.94 4.21 7.93
CA ASP A 13 23.65 4.71 9.12
C ASP A 13 24.84 3.82 9.53
N GLY A 14 25.10 2.76 8.78
CA GLY A 14 26.16 1.79 9.02
C GLY A 14 25.82 0.71 10.06
N SER A 15 24.59 0.62 10.53
CA SER A 15 24.14 -0.48 11.39
C SER A 15 24.07 -1.78 10.59
N GLU A 16 24.56 -2.87 11.15
CA GLU A 16 24.54 -4.20 10.53
C GLU A 16 23.75 -5.19 11.39
N TYR A 17 22.96 -6.04 10.72
CA TYR A 17 22.19 -7.11 11.34
C TYR A 17 22.39 -8.39 10.54
N TYR A 18 22.82 -9.45 11.24
CA TYR A 18 23.21 -10.74 10.68
C TYR A 18 22.08 -11.75 10.84
N GLY A 19 21.91 -12.63 9.86
CA GLY A 19 20.87 -13.65 9.86
C GLY A 19 21.08 -14.72 8.79
N TYR A 20 20.03 -15.48 8.56
CA TYR A 20 19.98 -16.52 7.55
C TYR A 20 19.11 -16.07 6.38
N GLY A 21 19.58 -16.31 5.16
CA GLY A 21 18.79 -16.04 3.97
C GLY A 21 17.66 -17.06 3.77
N PHE A 22 16.55 -16.61 3.20
CA PHE A 22 15.48 -17.46 2.67
C PHE A 22 14.82 -16.76 1.48
N GLY A 23 14.01 -17.49 0.71
CA GLY A 23 13.53 -17.00 -0.57
C GLY A 23 14.67 -16.85 -1.59
N TYR A 24 14.58 -15.87 -2.47
CA TYR A 24 15.54 -15.72 -3.55
C TYR A 24 16.87 -15.12 -3.07
N HIS A 25 17.98 -15.78 -3.46
CA HIS A 25 19.31 -15.29 -3.15
C HIS A 25 19.68 -14.12 -4.08
N ALA A 26 19.50 -12.90 -3.60
CA ALA A 26 19.87 -11.70 -4.33
C ALA A 26 20.28 -10.58 -3.37
N ASP A 27 21.17 -9.74 -3.86
CA ASP A 27 21.52 -8.48 -3.24
C ASP A 27 20.58 -7.37 -3.73
N ARG A 28 20.12 -6.51 -2.79
CA ARG A 28 19.16 -5.47 -3.14
C ARG A 28 19.20 -4.29 -2.20
N VAL A 29 19.15 -3.08 -2.76
CA VAL A 29 18.93 -1.86 -2.01
C VAL A 29 17.42 -1.55 -2.00
N CYS A 30 16.90 -1.27 -0.79
CA CYS A 30 15.48 -0.93 -0.57
C CYS A 30 15.36 0.23 0.43
N GLU A 31 14.14 0.71 0.65
CA GLU A 31 13.77 1.46 1.84
C GLU A 31 13.31 0.48 2.93
N ILE A 32 13.87 0.55 4.14
CA ILE A 32 13.44 -0.31 5.24
C ILE A 32 12.25 0.31 5.98
N VAL A 33 11.22 -0.51 6.16
CA VAL A 33 9.99 -0.16 6.88
C VAL A 33 9.59 -1.31 7.79
N PHE A 34 8.67 -1.09 8.73
CA PHE A 34 8.15 -2.19 9.57
C PHE A 34 6.62 -2.26 9.49
N ASN A 35 6.07 -3.44 9.74
CA ASN A 35 4.63 -3.65 9.86
C ASN A 35 4.31 -4.31 11.20
N THR A 36 3.27 -3.80 11.90
CA THR A 36 2.86 -4.24 13.24
C THR A 36 1.71 -5.25 13.24
N SER A 37 1.23 -5.67 12.08
CA SER A 37 0.16 -6.68 11.98
C SER A 37 0.60 -8.01 12.56
N MET A 38 -0.27 -8.66 13.31
CA MET A 38 -0.02 -9.97 13.94
C MET A 38 -0.30 -11.13 12.98
N VAL A 39 -1.06 -10.88 11.92
CA VAL A 39 -1.51 -11.85 10.90
C VAL A 39 -1.45 -11.21 9.52
N GLY A 40 -1.60 -12.00 8.46
CA GLY A 40 -1.72 -11.49 7.09
C GLY A 40 -0.37 -11.20 6.43
N TYR A 41 0.66 -11.99 6.71
CA TYR A 41 1.95 -11.79 6.06
C TYR A 41 1.88 -12.04 4.54
N GLN A 42 0.97 -12.90 4.06
CA GLN A 42 0.77 -13.12 2.63
C GLN A 42 0.22 -11.88 1.94
N GLU A 43 -0.80 -11.25 2.53
CA GLU A 43 -1.39 -10.00 2.03
C GLU A 43 -0.34 -8.88 2.04
N ILE A 44 0.49 -8.78 3.10
CA ILE A 44 1.59 -7.81 3.19
C ILE A 44 2.62 -8.05 2.07
N VAL A 45 3.05 -9.29 1.86
CA VAL A 45 4.02 -9.64 0.81
C VAL A 45 3.48 -9.37 -0.58
N SER A 46 2.18 -9.56 -0.79
CA SER A 46 1.51 -9.33 -2.07
C SER A 46 0.91 -7.94 -2.24
N ASP A 47 0.99 -7.04 -1.24
CA ASP A 47 0.56 -5.65 -1.38
C ASP A 47 1.55 -4.85 -2.24
N PRO A 48 1.14 -4.35 -3.43
CA PRO A 48 2.02 -3.61 -4.33
C PRO A 48 2.51 -2.28 -3.74
N SER A 49 1.85 -1.75 -2.71
CA SER A 49 2.29 -0.54 -2.00
C SER A 49 3.65 -0.69 -1.31
N TYR A 50 4.15 -1.93 -1.12
CA TYR A 50 5.50 -2.20 -0.61
C TYR A 50 6.58 -2.34 -1.71
N THR A 51 6.28 -2.02 -2.95
CA THR A 51 7.28 -2.05 -4.03
C THR A 51 8.50 -1.21 -3.65
N TYR A 52 9.70 -1.79 -3.82
CA TYR A 52 11.00 -1.24 -3.41
C TYR A 52 11.20 -1.07 -1.89
N GLN A 53 10.29 -1.58 -1.06
CA GLN A 53 10.44 -1.56 0.39
C GLN A 53 10.81 -2.93 0.94
N MET A 54 11.72 -2.96 1.91
CA MET A 54 12.07 -4.13 2.72
C MET A 54 11.27 -4.07 4.02
N VAL A 55 10.34 -5.01 4.20
CA VAL A 55 9.41 -4.99 5.32
C VAL A 55 9.91 -5.82 6.47
N VAL A 56 10.06 -5.20 7.62
CA VAL A 56 10.35 -5.87 8.91
C VAL A 56 9.03 -6.27 9.55
N MET A 57 8.80 -7.57 9.70
CA MET A 57 7.64 -8.07 10.43
C MET A 57 7.93 -8.00 11.94
N THR A 58 7.09 -7.27 12.68
CA THR A 58 7.26 -7.17 14.15
C THR A 58 6.72 -8.39 14.87
N TYR A 59 5.74 -9.09 14.29
CA TYR A 59 5.29 -10.39 14.78
C TYR A 59 6.41 -11.43 14.56
N PRO A 60 6.79 -12.19 15.60
CA PRO A 60 8.02 -12.96 15.53
C PRO A 60 7.96 -14.17 14.58
N LEU A 61 6.83 -14.88 14.53
CA LEU A 61 6.70 -16.13 13.78
C LEU A 61 6.01 -15.90 12.43
N ILE A 62 6.73 -16.12 11.34
CA ILE A 62 6.26 -15.92 9.97
C ILE A 62 6.44 -17.22 9.16
N GLY A 63 5.50 -17.51 8.24
CA GLY A 63 5.48 -18.70 7.40
C GLY A 63 4.62 -19.85 7.92
N ASN A 64 4.16 -19.77 9.15
CA ASN A 64 3.48 -20.86 9.89
C ASN A 64 2.16 -21.36 9.28
N TYR A 65 1.49 -20.59 8.42
CA TYR A 65 0.27 -21.03 7.72
C TYR A 65 0.44 -21.15 6.19
N GLY A 66 1.64 -20.91 5.67
CA GLY A 66 1.94 -21.01 4.25
C GLY A 66 1.28 -19.91 3.41
N ILE A 67 1.08 -20.23 2.15
CA ILE A 67 0.48 -19.36 1.14
C ILE A 67 -0.77 -20.06 0.59
N THR A 68 -1.85 -19.30 0.39
CA THR A 68 -3.10 -19.77 -0.24
C THR A 68 -3.37 -18.97 -1.51
N ASP A 69 -4.03 -19.56 -2.50
CA ASP A 69 -4.27 -18.90 -3.80
C ASP A 69 -5.25 -17.71 -3.69
N GLU A 70 -6.14 -17.74 -2.69
CA GLU A 70 -7.21 -16.74 -2.56
C GLU A 70 -6.79 -15.46 -1.84
N ASP A 71 -5.75 -15.51 -1.00
CA ASP A 71 -5.38 -14.40 -0.11
C ASP A 71 -4.33 -13.45 -0.72
N PHE A 72 -4.06 -13.56 -2.03
CA PHE A 72 -3.20 -12.63 -2.74
C PHE A 72 -3.90 -11.28 -3.00
N GLU A 73 -3.16 -10.20 -2.77
CA GLU A 73 -3.58 -8.83 -3.14
C GLU A 73 -3.15 -8.43 -4.55
N THR A 74 -2.10 -9.06 -5.08
CA THR A 74 -1.72 -8.99 -6.50
C THR A 74 -1.27 -10.36 -7.00
N LYS A 75 -1.31 -10.56 -8.32
CA LYS A 75 -0.83 -11.80 -8.94
C LYS A 75 0.68 -12.01 -8.82
N VAL A 76 1.43 -10.90 -8.77
CA VAL A 76 2.89 -10.91 -8.73
C VAL A 76 3.35 -10.01 -7.60
N PRO A 77 3.81 -10.56 -6.46
CA PRO A 77 4.40 -9.80 -5.38
C PRO A 77 5.59 -8.95 -5.85
N THR A 78 5.67 -7.71 -5.39
CA THR A 78 6.71 -6.74 -5.80
C THR A 78 7.47 -6.11 -4.63
N ILE A 79 7.23 -6.62 -3.42
CA ILE A 79 7.95 -6.22 -2.20
C ILE A 79 9.47 -6.28 -2.40
N GLY A 80 10.21 -5.32 -1.87
CA GLY A 80 11.66 -5.26 -2.03
C GLY A 80 12.43 -6.35 -1.30
N GLY A 81 11.92 -6.78 -0.14
CA GLY A 81 12.49 -7.85 0.68
C GLY A 81 11.71 -8.06 1.97
N LEU A 82 11.97 -9.14 2.68
CA LEU A 82 11.29 -9.51 3.92
C LEU A 82 12.30 -9.78 5.04
N VAL A 83 12.07 -9.17 6.21
CA VAL A 83 12.91 -9.33 7.40
C VAL A 83 12.07 -9.87 8.54
N VAL A 84 12.44 -11.05 9.05
CA VAL A 84 11.65 -11.75 10.08
C VAL A 84 12.52 -12.24 11.23
N ARG A 85 11.92 -12.39 12.40
CA ARG A 85 12.60 -12.95 13.58
C ARG A 85 12.74 -14.45 13.48
N GLU A 86 11.65 -15.14 13.23
CA GLU A 86 11.55 -16.59 13.11
C GLU A 86 10.80 -16.93 11.83
N TYR A 87 11.40 -17.76 11.00
CA TYR A 87 10.81 -18.29 9.80
C TYR A 87 10.45 -19.76 9.98
N ASN A 88 9.22 -20.12 9.69
CA ASN A 88 8.74 -21.50 9.69
C ASN A 88 8.37 -21.92 8.26
N ASP A 89 9.02 -22.96 7.75
CA ASP A 89 8.79 -23.53 6.42
C ASP A 89 7.90 -24.78 6.42
N LEU A 90 7.34 -25.11 7.59
CA LEU A 90 6.39 -26.23 7.78
C LEU A 90 4.98 -25.69 8.05
N PRO A 91 4.24 -25.29 7.01
CA PRO A 91 2.91 -24.71 7.17
C PRO A 91 1.93 -25.71 7.78
N SER A 92 1.09 -25.24 8.71
CA SER A 92 0.05 -26.05 9.38
C SER A 92 -1.37 -25.81 8.88
N ASN A 93 -1.58 -24.90 7.93
CA ASN A 93 -2.89 -24.63 7.35
C ASN A 93 -3.23 -25.66 6.24
N PHE A 94 -4.38 -26.31 6.35
CA PHE A 94 -4.81 -27.33 5.36
C PHE A 94 -5.05 -26.76 3.94
N ARG A 95 -5.19 -25.43 3.80
CA ARG A 95 -5.38 -24.73 2.51
C ARG A 95 -4.10 -24.28 1.86
N TYR A 96 -2.95 -24.45 2.50
CA TYR A 96 -1.71 -23.97 1.92
C TYR A 96 -1.35 -24.72 0.63
N THR A 97 -0.88 -23.96 -0.36
CA THR A 97 -0.44 -24.51 -1.66
C THR A 97 1.08 -24.42 -1.82
N LYS A 98 1.71 -23.42 -1.18
CA LYS A 98 3.15 -23.19 -1.20
C LYS A 98 3.64 -22.69 0.15
N THR A 99 4.94 -22.82 0.37
CA THR A 99 5.62 -22.14 1.48
C THR A 99 5.85 -20.67 1.14
N LEU A 100 6.10 -19.84 2.14
CA LEU A 100 6.47 -18.45 1.93
C LEU A 100 7.80 -18.33 1.16
N SER A 101 8.80 -19.19 1.45
CA SER A 101 10.08 -19.18 0.75
C SER A 101 9.94 -19.45 -0.75
N GLU A 102 9.09 -20.42 -1.15
CA GLU A 102 8.82 -20.71 -2.55
C GLU A 102 8.25 -19.51 -3.31
N ILE A 103 7.29 -18.79 -2.70
CA ILE A 103 6.72 -17.60 -3.33
C ILE A 103 7.76 -16.46 -3.45
N LEU A 104 8.57 -16.26 -2.42
CA LEU A 104 9.65 -15.28 -2.48
C LEU A 104 10.69 -15.63 -3.56
N GLU A 105 11.04 -16.92 -3.69
CA GLU A 105 11.97 -17.40 -4.71
C GLU A 105 11.43 -17.23 -6.13
N GLU A 106 10.19 -17.65 -6.39
CA GLU A 106 9.51 -17.49 -7.69
C GLU A 106 9.44 -16.03 -8.14
N ASN A 107 9.25 -15.11 -7.19
CA ASN A 107 9.13 -13.68 -7.47
C ASN A 107 10.46 -12.92 -7.30
N LYS A 108 11.57 -13.64 -7.12
CA LYS A 108 12.92 -13.09 -6.96
C LYS A 108 13.04 -12.09 -5.80
N ILE A 109 12.38 -12.37 -4.68
CA ILE A 109 12.35 -11.54 -3.49
C ILE A 109 13.31 -12.12 -2.43
N PRO A 110 14.32 -11.35 -1.97
CA PRO A 110 15.19 -11.80 -0.90
C PRO A 110 14.52 -11.70 0.46
N GLY A 111 14.80 -12.66 1.33
CA GLY A 111 14.39 -12.65 2.73
C GLY A 111 15.57 -12.91 3.66
N ILE A 112 15.47 -12.42 4.89
CA ILE A 112 16.42 -12.70 5.97
C ILE A 112 15.68 -12.97 7.29
N TRP A 113 16.07 -14.03 7.98
CA TRP A 113 15.51 -14.39 9.29
C TRP A 113 16.59 -14.55 10.34
N GLY A 114 16.18 -14.65 11.61
CA GLY A 114 17.11 -14.77 12.74
C GLY A 114 17.64 -13.43 13.25
N VAL A 115 17.19 -12.31 12.66
CA VAL A 115 17.62 -10.96 13.06
C VAL A 115 16.79 -10.41 14.22
N ASP A 116 17.33 -9.44 14.94
CA ASP A 116 16.61 -8.72 16.00
C ASP A 116 15.66 -7.69 15.41
N THR A 117 14.47 -8.15 14.97
CA THR A 117 13.43 -7.31 14.38
C THR A 117 12.94 -6.22 15.34
N ARG A 118 12.93 -6.48 16.66
CA ARG A 118 12.57 -5.48 17.67
C ARG A 118 13.56 -4.32 17.71
N LYS A 119 14.87 -4.60 17.67
CA LYS A 119 15.92 -3.57 17.63
C LYS A 119 15.83 -2.76 16.34
N ILE A 120 15.61 -3.41 15.20
CA ILE A 120 15.44 -2.74 13.89
C ILE A 120 14.21 -1.84 13.92
N THR A 121 13.04 -2.33 14.37
CA THR A 121 11.80 -1.57 14.48
C THR A 121 11.97 -0.33 15.34
N ARG A 122 12.61 -0.44 16.50
CA ARG A 122 12.92 0.72 17.35
C ARG A 122 13.82 1.72 16.65
N SER A 123 14.85 1.24 15.95
CA SER A 123 15.75 2.10 15.17
C SER A 123 14.99 2.87 14.07
N ILE A 124 14.06 2.22 13.35
CA ILE A 124 13.24 2.88 12.33
C ILE A 124 12.30 3.90 12.98
N ARG A 125 11.65 3.57 14.10
CA ARG A 125 10.79 4.50 14.84
C ARG A 125 11.55 5.75 15.29
N ASP A 126 12.75 5.56 15.84
CA ASP A 126 13.52 6.63 16.47
C ASP A 126 14.29 7.49 15.45
N LEU A 127 14.77 6.92 14.36
CA LEU A 127 15.61 7.57 13.35
C LEU A 127 14.92 7.77 11.97
N GLY A 128 13.78 7.14 11.75
CA GLY A 128 13.03 7.18 10.49
C GLY A 128 13.31 5.98 9.59
N SER A 129 12.43 5.82 8.58
CA SER A 129 12.66 4.92 7.46
C SER A 129 13.85 5.42 6.64
N ARG A 130 14.71 4.50 6.21
CA ARG A 130 15.95 4.82 5.50
C ARG A 130 16.37 3.68 4.59
N ARG A 131 17.42 3.86 3.86
CA ARG A 131 17.91 2.87 2.90
C ARG A 131 18.59 1.70 3.61
N VAL A 132 18.43 0.53 3.04
CA VAL A 132 18.99 -0.73 3.50
C VAL A 132 19.48 -1.54 2.31
N TYR A 133 20.58 -2.26 2.49
CA TYR A 133 21.10 -3.21 1.52
C TYR A 133 21.15 -4.59 2.15
N ILE A 134 20.46 -5.57 1.53
CA ILE A 134 20.60 -6.98 1.86
C ILE A 134 21.72 -7.57 1.00
N THR A 135 22.67 -8.28 1.63
CA THR A 135 23.84 -8.82 0.94
C THR A 135 24.41 -10.02 1.69
N ASP A 136 25.41 -10.66 1.11
CA ASP A 136 26.15 -11.74 1.74
C ASP A 136 26.97 -11.26 2.94
N ILE A 137 27.19 -12.15 3.89
CA ILE A 137 27.87 -11.84 5.14
C ILE A 137 29.29 -11.28 4.90
N ASP A 138 29.97 -11.76 3.86
CA ASP A 138 31.36 -11.41 3.54
C ASP A 138 31.50 -10.05 2.85
N THR A 139 30.41 -9.42 2.39
CA THR A 139 30.47 -8.09 1.78
C THR A 139 30.99 -7.07 2.77
N PRO A 140 32.09 -6.34 2.48
CA PRO A 140 32.59 -5.31 3.38
C PRO A 140 31.56 -4.21 3.65
N LYS A 141 31.51 -3.70 4.89
CA LYS A 141 30.57 -2.66 5.28
C LYS A 141 30.71 -1.39 4.41
N GLU A 142 31.94 -0.99 4.14
CA GLU A 142 32.29 0.19 3.35
C GLU A 142 31.76 0.05 1.92
N GLU A 143 31.86 -1.13 1.34
CA GLU A 143 31.31 -1.46 0.02
C GLU A 143 29.79 -1.39 0.03
N ALA A 144 29.13 -1.98 1.03
CA ALA A 144 27.68 -1.94 1.21
C ALA A 144 27.16 -0.47 1.31
N LEU A 145 27.84 0.37 2.09
CA LEU A 145 27.48 1.80 2.22
C LEU A 145 27.69 2.58 0.91
N LYS A 146 28.75 2.24 0.17
CA LYS A 146 28.98 2.81 -1.17
C LYS A 146 27.85 2.45 -2.13
N ILE A 147 27.44 1.18 -2.17
CA ILE A 147 26.33 0.71 -3.01
C ILE A 147 25.03 1.40 -2.64
N ILE A 148 24.71 1.54 -1.35
CA ILE A 148 23.53 2.28 -0.87
C ILE A 148 23.55 3.71 -1.40
N LYS A 149 24.68 4.40 -1.30
CA LYS A 149 24.83 5.80 -1.71
C LYS A 149 24.72 5.98 -3.22
N GLU A 150 25.30 5.07 -4.00
CA GLU A 150 25.37 5.18 -5.47
C GLU A 150 24.07 4.69 -6.15
N THR A 151 23.25 3.87 -5.48
CA THR A 151 21.98 3.41 -6.04
C THR A 151 20.96 4.55 -6.05
N PRO A 152 20.36 4.91 -7.19
CA PRO A 152 19.33 5.96 -7.23
C PRO A 152 18.06 5.57 -6.47
N VAL A 153 17.31 6.57 -5.97
CA VAL A 153 15.97 6.33 -5.42
C VAL A 153 15.01 6.07 -6.58
N PRO A 154 14.25 4.95 -6.58
CA PRO A 154 13.30 4.68 -7.64
C PRO A 154 12.16 5.70 -7.67
N THR A 155 11.77 6.16 -8.87
CA THR A 155 10.61 7.04 -9.11
C THR A 155 9.56 6.39 -10.01
N ASP A 156 9.78 5.11 -10.38
CA ASP A 156 8.95 4.35 -11.31
C ASP A 156 8.01 3.35 -10.63
N ALA A 157 7.84 3.45 -9.32
CA ALA A 157 7.15 2.43 -8.52
C ALA A 157 5.72 2.13 -9.02
N VAL A 158 4.92 3.15 -9.30
CA VAL A 158 3.56 2.97 -9.85
C VAL A 158 3.60 2.36 -11.24
N SER A 159 4.49 2.82 -12.13
CA SER A 159 4.57 2.28 -13.48
C SER A 159 4.99 0.80 -13.51
N LYS A 160 5.68 0.33 -12.47
CA LYS A 160 6.10 -1.06 -12.32
C LYS A 160 4.94 -1.98 -11.93
N VAL A 161 4.00 -1.52 -11.12
CA VAL A 161 2.90 -2.33 -10.58
C VAL A 161 1.59 -2.17 -11.32
N SER A 162 1.36 -1.03 -11.97
CA SER A 162 0.17 -0.77 -12.76
C SER A 162 0.04 -1.75 -13.93
N CYS A 163 -1.18 -2.16 -14.23
CA CYS A 163 -1.49 -3.01 -15.38
C CYS A 163 -1.01 -2.35 -16.69
N LYS A 164 -0.53 -3.18 -17.62
CA LYS A 164 -0.08 -2.69 -18.95
C LYS A 164 -1.21 -2.57 -19.95
N LYS A 165 -2.32 -3.26 -19.69
CA LYS A 165 -3.53 -3.25 -20.52
C LYS A 165 -4.74 -3.23 -19.60
N ARG A 166 -5.81 -2.55 -20.01
CA ARG A 166 -7.08 -2.59 -19.29
C ARG A 166 -7.58 -4.03 -19.14
N TRP A 167 -8.20 -4.31 -18.02
CA TRP A 167 -8.87 -5.58 -17.75
C TRP A 167 -10.19 -5.35 -17.00
N TYR A 168 -11.02 -6.38 -16.93
CA TYR A 168 -12.38 -6.26 -16.43
C TYR A 168 -12.63 -7.25 -15.31
N SER A 169 -13.24 -6.78 -14.23
CA SER A 169 -13.83 -7.62 -13.19
C SER A 169 -15.35 -7.42 -13.20
N ARG A 170 -16.08 -8.48 -13.45
CA ARG A 170 -17.53 -8.44 -13.61
C ARG A 170 -18.22 -9.17 -12.47
N THR A 171 -19.44 -8.71 -12.14
CA THR A 171 -20.35 -9.37 -11.19
C THR A 171 -21.66 -9.73 -11.87
N SER A 172 -22.32 -10.80 -11.41
CA SER A 172 -23.55 -11.31 -12.02
C SER A 172 -24.74 -10.34 -11.95
N ASN A 173 -24.81 -9.53 -10.90
CA ASN A 173 -25.91 -8.59 -10.65
C ASN A 173 -25.39 -7.14 -10.64
N HIS A 174 -24.76 -6.72 -11.74
CA HIS A 174 -24.19 -5.38 -11.80
C HIS A 174 -25.28 -4.29 -11.82
N LYS A 175 -24.99 -3.23 -11.07
CA LYS A 175 -25.84 -2.01 -10.99
C LYS A 175 -25.08 -0.78 -11.47
N TYR A 176 -23.76 -0.79 -11.33
CA TYR A 176 -22.87 0.33 -11.62
C TYR A 176 -21.63 -0.14 -12.39
N ASN A 177 -21.12 0.75 -13.24
CA ASN A 177 -19.84 0.60 -13.92
C ASN A 177 -18.83 1.56 -13.29
N VAL A 178 -17.76 1.03 -12.74
CA VAL A 178 -16.66 1.78 -12.12
C VAL A 178 -15.42 1.67 -12.98
N VAL A 179 -14.77 2.77 -13.31
CA VAL A 179 -13.43 2.77 -13.88
C VAL A 179 -12.44 2.99 -12.73
N ALA A 180 -11.55 2.02 -12.54
CA ALA A 180 -10.50 2.07 -11.51
C ALA A 180 -9.15 2.36 -12.16
N ILE A 181 -8.50 3.46 -11.73
CA ILE A 181 -7.15 3.84 -12.12
C ILE A 181 -6.18 3.00 -11.31
N ASP A 182 -5.39 2.18 -11.99
CA ASP A 182 -4.46 1.24 -11.36
C ASP A 182 -3.11 1.88 -11.07
N CYS A 183 -2.95 2.38 -9.85
CA CYS A 183 -1.66 2.79 -9.31
C CYS A 183 -0.94 1.68 -8.53
N GLY A 184 -1.50 0.47 -8.51
CA GLY A 184 -1.09 -0.68 -7.71
C GLY A 184 -2.27 -1.22 -6.91
N ILE A 185 -3.39 -1.48 -7.60
CA ILE A 185 -4.67 -1.83 -6.98
C ILE A 185 -4.63 -3.19 -6.29
N LYS A 186 -5.10 -3.25 -5.05
CA LYS A 186 -5.30 -4.49 -4.31
C LYS A 186 -6.57 -5.21 -4.77
N LEU A 187 -6.49 -6.55 -4.90
CA LEU A 187 -7.63 -7.35 -5.35
C LEU A 187 -8.84 -7.27 -4.40
N ASN A 188 -8.63 -7.06 -3.11
CA ASN A 188 -9.73 -6.90 -2.17
C ASN A 188 -10.52 -5.60 -2.36
N ILE A 189 -9.95 -4.56 -2.95
CA ILE A 189 -10.69 -3.38 -3.40
C ILE A 189 -11.67 -3.77 -4.52
N ILE A 190 -11.19 -4.51 -5.52
CA ILE A 190 -12.04 -5.01 -6.61
C ILE A 190 -13.14 -5.93 -6.09
N ARG A 191 -12.80 -6.87 -5.19
CA ARG A 191 -13.77 -7.77 -4.54
C ARG A 191 -14.84 -6.98 -3.77
N SER A 192 -14.44 -5.92 -3.05
CA SER A 192 -15.35 -5.05 -2.29
C SER A 192 -16.33 -4.29 -3.18
N LEU A 193 -15.87 -3.81 -4.35
CA LEU A 193 -16.71 -3.17 -5.35
C LEU A 193 -17.65 -4.19 -6.04
N ASN A 194 -17.14 -5.36 -6.45
CA ASN A 194 -17.95 -6.41 -7.06
C ASN A 194 -19.05 -6.91 -6.12
N ALA A 195 -18.75 -7.10 -4.83
CA ALA A 195 -19.73 -7.54 -3.82
C ALA A 195 -20.92 -6.57 -3.69
N ARG A 196 -20.71 -5.29 -4.04
CA ARG A 196 -21.74 -4.23 -4.05
C ARG A 196 -22.40 -3.99 -5.41
N GLY A 197 -22.14 -4.87 -6.36
CA GLY A 197 -22.76 -4.84 -7.68
C GLY A 197 -22.09 -3.88 -8.68
N CYS A 198 -20.80 -3.58 -8.49
CA CYS A 198 -20.04 -2.83 -9.48
C CYS A 198 -19.33 -3.76 -10.46
N ASN A 199 -19.52 -3.57 -11.76
CA ASN A 199 -18.55 -3.99 -12.74
C ASN A 199 -17.37 -3.02 -12.68
N VAL A 200 -16.14 -3.53 -12.66
CA VAL A 200 -14.94 -2.72 -12.58
C VAL A 200 -14.11 -2.87 -13.84
N THR A 201 -13.86 -1.77 -14.53
CA THR A 201 -12.87 -1.66 -15.60
C THR A 201 -11.60 -1.07 -15.01
N VAL A 202 -10.55 -1.89 -14.90
CA VAL A 202 -9.26 -1.45 -14.39
C VAL A 202 -8.41 -0.97 -15.56
N VAL A 203 -7.91 0.25 -15.48
CA VAL A 203 -7.11 0.89 -16.52
C VAL A 203 -5.74 1.29 -16.00
N PRO A 204 -4.70 1.36 -16.86
CA PRO A 204 -3.37 1.82 -16.47
C PRO A 204 -3.40 3.23 -15.83
N TRP A 205 -2.45 3.50 -14.94
CA TRP A 205 -2.30 4.77 -14.23
C TRP A 205 -2.19 6.00 -15.15
N ASN A 206 -1.68 5.83 -16.37
CA ASN A 206 -1.44 6.88 -17.37
C ASN A 206 -2.55 6.98 -18.43
N THR A 207 -3.73 6.38 -18.20
CA THR A 207 -4.90 6.50 -19.06
C THR A 207 -5.43 7.93 -19.07
N THR A 208 -5.85 8.41 -20.25
CA THR A 208 -6.35 9.79 -20.40
C THR A 208 -7.79 9.94 -19.93
N ALA A 209 -8.24 11.20 -19.69
CA ALA A 209 -9.61 11.48 -19.30
C ALA A 209 -10.61 11.07 -20.40
N GLU A 210 -10.25 11.32 -21.65
CA GLU A 210 -11.06 10.98 -22.83
C GLU A 210 -11.26 9.46 -22.96
N GLU A 211 -10.22 8.67 -22.70
CA GLU A 211 -10.31 7.20 -22.69
C GLU A 211 -11.19 6.69 -21.55
N ILE A 212 -11.18 7.34 -20.38
CA ILE A 212 -12.05 7.00 -19.25
C ILE A 212 -13.50 7.34 -19.58
N GLU A 213 -13.76 8.51 -20.14
CA GLU A 213 -15.10 8.98 -20.52
C GLU A 213 -15.75 8.07 -21.57
N MET A 214 -14.96 7.45 -22.47
CA MET A 214 -15.49 6.45 -23.43
C MET A 214 -16.06 5.19 -22.76
N HIS A 215 -15.76 4.93 -21.49
CA HIS A 215 -16.34 3.83 -20.73
C HIS A 215 -17.67 4.18 -20.06
N GLU A 216 -18.13 5.44 -20.15
CA GLU A 216 -19.37 5.94 -19.53
C GLU A 216 -19.51 5.47 -18.07
N PRO A 217 -18.52 5.76 -17.20
CA PRO A 217 -18.53 5.24 -15.83
C PRO A 217 -19.59 5.93 -14.98
N ASP A 218 -20.21 5.18 -14.06
CA ASP A 218 -21.05 5.72 -13.00
C ASP A 218 -20.21 6.35 -11.87
N GLY A 219 -18.96 5.91 -11.73
CA GLY A 219 -18.00 6.42 -10.77
C GLY A 219 -16.56 6.05 -11.12
N ILE A 220 -15.63 6.80 -10.59
CA ILE A 220 -14.19 6.64 -10.80
C ILE A 220 -13.53 6.28 -9.48
N PHE A 221 -12.63 5.32 -9.50
CA PHE A 221 -11.86 4.89 -8.35
C PHE A 221 -10.37 5.14 -8.58
N ILE A 222 -9.70 5.81 -7.63
CA ILE A 222 -8.25 6.00 -7.66
C ILE A 222 -7.63 5.07 -6.62
N SER A 223 -6.84 4.11 -7.08
CA SER A 223 -6.36 3.04 -6.21
C SER A 223 -5.23 3.46 -5.27
N ASN A 224 -4.96 2.60 -4.30
CA ASN A 224 -3.70 2.57 -3.56
C ASN A 224 -2.51 2.34 -4.50
N GLY A 225 -1.30 2.54 -3.99
CA GLY A 225 -0.07 2.29 -4.74
C GLY A 225 1.19 2.68 -3.97
N PRO A 226 2.36 2.32 -4.52
CA PRO A 226 3.67 2.61 -3.94
C PRO A 226 4.21 3.98 -4.32
N GLY A 227 5.24 4.42 -3.61
CA GLY A 227 6.10 5.53 -3.99
C GLY A 227 5.64 6.90 -3.48
N ASP A 228 6.24 7.93 -4.06
CA ASP A 228 5.91 9.33 -3.81
C ASP A 228 4.73 9.74 -4.70
N PRO A 229 3.66 10.35 -4.16
CA PRO A 229 2.56 10.82 -4.99
C PRO A 229 3.00 11.87 -6.03
N GLU A 230 4.08 12.60 -5.78
CA GLU A 230 4.61 13.59 -6.72
C GLU A 230 5.27 12.94 -7.97
N ASP A 231 5.66 11.67 -7.91
CA ASP A 231 6.18 10.92 -9.07
C ASP A 231 5.11 10.62 -10.13
N VAL A 232 3.82 10.74 -9.77
CA VAL A 232 2.68 10.39 -10.64
C VAL A 232 1.64 11.49 -10.74
N MET A 233 2.09 12.73 -10.82
CA MET A 233 1.23 13.93 -10.93
C MET A 233 0.25 13.87 -12.11
N GLN A 234 0.50 13.04 -13.12
CA GLN A 234 -0.44 12.81 -14.22
C GLN A 234 -1.80 12.30 -13.74
N VAL A 235 -1.85 11.50 -12.65
CA VAL A 235 -3.11 11.05 -12.06
C VAL A 235 -3.83 12.19 -11.34
N ALA A 236 -3.08 13.09 -10.67
CA ALA A 236 -3.66 14.30 -10.07
C ALA A 236 -4.26 15.23 -11.15
N GLU A 237 -3.58 15.39 -12.29
CA GLU A 237 -4.11 16.14 -13.46
C GLU A 237 -5.37 15.47 -14.03
N LEU A 238 -5.39 14.13 -14.09
CA LEU A 238 -6.56 13.36 -14.50
C LEU A 238 -7.74 13.63 -13.57
N VAL A 239 -7.54 13.61 -12.26
CA VAL A 239 -8.58 13.95 -11.27
C VAL A 239 -9.10 15.38 -11.47
N ARG A 240 -8.24 16.36 -11.76
CA ARG A 240 -8.66 17.76 -12.05
C ARG A 240 -9.61 17.86 -13.24
N LYS A 241 -9.42 17.02 -14.27
CA LYS A 241 -10.28 17.00 -15.47
C LYS A 241 -11.63 16.32 -15.23
N LEU A 242 -11.68 15.36 -14.30
CA LEU A 242 -12.83 14.48 -14.06
C LEU A 242 -13.69 14.89 -12.87
N LYS A 243 -13.13 15.63 -11.90
CA LYS A 243 -13.88 16.11 -10.72
C LYS A 243 -15.08 16.97 -11.13
N GLY A 244 -16.18 16.84 -10.40
CA GLY A 244 -17.44 17.50 -10.72
C GLY A 244 -18.25 16.85 -11.85
N LYS A 245 -17.60 16.05 -12.74
CA LYS A 245 -18.29 15.26 -13.77
C LYS A 245 -18.77 13.92 -13.22
N TYR A 246 -17.93 13.22 -12.48
CA TYR A 246 -18.18 11.88 -11.93
C TYR A 246 -17.98 11.84 -10.43
N PRO A 247 -18.70 10.97 -9.70
CA PRO A 247 -18.30 10.57 -8.35
C PRO A 247 -16.92 9.96 -8.35
N ILE A 248 -16.03 10.39 -7.42
CA ILE A 248 -14.65 9.89 -7.31
C ILE A 248 -14.39 9.42 -5.89
N PHE A 249 -13.87 8.21 -5.74
CA PHE A 249 -13.37 7.67 -4.48
C PHE A 249 -11.90 7.29 -4.59
N GLY A 250 -11.05 7.70 -3.63
CA GLY A 250 -9.63 7.40 -3.59
C GLY A 250 -9.18 6.75 -2.29
N ILE A 251 -8.27 5.77 -2.39
CA ILE A 251 -7.68 5.06 -1.25
C ILE A 251 -6.16 5.22 -1.25
N CYS A 252 -5.58 5.55 -0.10
CA CYS A 252 -4.15 5.63 0.19
C CYS A 252 -3.42 6.58 -0.79
N LEU A 253 -2.66 6.08 -1.77
CA LEU A 253 -2.07 6.92 -2.81
C LEU A 253 -3.15 7.72 -3.55
N GLY A 254 -4.33 7.14 -3.81
CA GLY A 254 -5.47 7.83 -4.41
C GLY A 254 -5.97 9.01 -3.58
N HIS A 255 -5.94 8.92 -2.25
CA HIS A 255 -6.23 10.03 -1.35
C HIS A 255 -5.22 11.17 -1.50
N GLN A 256 -3.94 10.85 -1.56
CA GLN A 256 -2.87 11.84 -1.73
C GLN A 256 -2.98 12.53 -3.09
N LEU A 257 -3.23 11.77 -4.16
CA LEU A 257 -3.39 12.30 -5.53
C LEU A 257 -4.63 13.18 -5.68
N ILE A 258 -5.76 12.80 -5.04
CA ILE A 258 -6.95 13.65 -4.96
C ILE A 258 -6.61 14.95 -4.23
N SER A 259 -5.92 14.89 -3.09
CA SER A 259 -5.54 16.08 -2.34
C SER A 259 -4.63 17.02 -3.16
N LEU A 260 -3.63 16.47 -3.86
CA LEU A 260 -2.78 17.22 -4.79
C LEU A 260 -3.57 17.83 -5.95
N ALA A 261 -4.60 17.13 -6.47
CA ALA A 261 -5.46 17.64 -7.52
C ALA A 261 -6.24 18.90 -7.11
N TYR A 262 -6.57 19.04 -5.83
CA TYR A 262 -7.21 20.23 -5.27
C TYR A 262 -6.22 21.30 -4.80
N GLY A 263 -4.93 21.09 -4.93
CA GLY A 263 -3.88 22.06 -4.59
C GLY A 263 -3.33 21.92 -3.17
N ALA A 264 -3.70 20.88 -2.43
CA ALA A 264 -3.03 20.54 -1.17
C ALA A 264 -1.61 20.03 -1.44
N LYS A 265 -0.83 19.88 -0.38
CA LYS A 265 0.53 19.36 -0.40
C LYS A 265 0.62 18.05 0.37
N THR A 266 1.60 17.24 0.05
CA THR A 266 1.96 16.04 0.79
C THR A 266 3.35 16.17 1.38
N TYR A 267 3.63 15.36 2.41
CA TYR A 267 4.96 15.30 3.02
C TYR A 267 5.26 13.87 3.47
N LYS A 268 6.54 13.52 3.51
CA LYS A 268 6.99 12.21 3.96
C LYS A 268 6.99 12.13 5.48
N LEU A 269 6.30 11.14 6.03
CA LEU A 269 6.34 10.83 7.46
C LEU A 269 7.69 10.23 7.85
N LYS A 270 8.09 10.40 9.10
CA LYS A 270 9.37 9.90 9.62
C LYS A 270 9.56 8.39 9.41
N PHE A 271 8.54 7.60 9.69
CA PHE A 271 8.54 6.13 9.50
C PHE A 271 7.26 5.58 8.89
N GLY A 272 6.28 6.46 8.57
CA GLY A 272 4.99 6.08 8.01
C GLY A 272 4.07 5.36 9.00
N HIS A 273 2.85 5.05 8.53
CA HIS A 273 1.88 4.26 9.27
C HIS A 273 1.74 2.88 8.62
N ARG A 274 1.97 1.79 9.40
CA ARG A 274 1.85 0.41 8.90
C ARG A 274 1.40 -0.52 10.01
N GLY A 275 0.28 -1.20 9.75
CA GLY A 275 -0.33 -2.16 10.67
C GLY A 275 -1.84 -2.05 10.68
N GLY A 276 -2.50 -2.99 11.36
CA GLY A 276 -3.97 -3.09 11.46
C GLY A 276 -4.56 -2.53 12.75
N ASN A 277 -3.89 -1.60 13.43
CA ASN A 277 -4.27 -1.15 14.77
C ASN A 277 -4.22 0.38 14.96
N HIS A 278 -4.40 1.14 13.89
CA HIS A 278 -4.39 2.60 13.94
C HIS A 278 -5.79 3.15 14.21
N PRO A 279 -6.00 3.89 15.34
CA PRO A 279 -7.27 4.50 15.62
C PRO A 279 -7.45 5.78 14.81
N VAL A 280 -8.53 5.82 14.04
CA VAL A 280 -8.92 6.98 13.22
C VAL A 280 -10.28 7.47 13.66
N LYS A 281 -10.43 8.78 13.86
CA LYS A 281 -11.69 9.41 14.20
C LYS A 281 -12.38 9.95 12.95
N ASN A 282 -13.60 9.50 12.72
CA ASN A 282 -14.53 10.12 11.79
C ASN A 282 -15.04 11.43 12.40
N LEU A 283 -14.78 12.56 11.74
CA LEU A 283 -15.10 13.89 12.25
C LEU A 283 -16.59 14.24 12.14
N GLU A 284 -17.31 13.61 11.20
CA GLU A 284 -18.74 13.84 11.01
C GLU A 284 -19.58 13.12 12.09
N THR A 285 -19.23 11.87 12.37
CA THR A 285 -19.98 11.01 13.30
C THR A 285 -19.43 10.99 14.71
N GLY A 286 -18.17 11.41 14.88
CA GLY A 286 -17.42 11.29 16.14
C GLY A 286 -16.96 9.86 16.49
N LYS A 287 -17.28 8.87 15.67
CA LYS A 287 -16.87 7.47 15.84
C LYS A 287 -15.36 7.30 15.70
N ILE A 288 -14.80 6.37 16.47
CA ILE A 288 -13.42 5.89 16.33
C ILE A 288 -13.46 4.53 15.63
N GLU A 289 -12.67 4.38 14.60
CA GLU A 289 -12.51 3.17 13.81
C GLU A 289 -11.08 2.68 13.96
N ILE A 290 -10.88 1.39 14.05
CA ILE A 290 -9.54 0.79 13.97
C ILE A 290 -9.27 0.46 12.50
N THR A 291 -8.15 0.97 11.99
CA THR A 291 -7.88 0.94 10.56
C THR A 291 -6.60 0.19 10.21
N SER A 292 -6.56 -0.34 8.98
CA SER A 292 -5.36 -0.86 8.36
C SER A 292 -4.63 0.25 7.61
N GLN A 293 -3.34 0.38 7.87
CA GLN A 293 -2.50 1.45 7.33
C GLN A 293 -1.29 0.87 6.61
N ASN A 294 -0.91 1.47 5.48
CA ASN A 294 0.35 1.23 4.79
C ASN A 294 0.72 2.42 3.91
N HIS A 295 1.28 3.46 4.49
CA HIS A 295 1.73 4.63 3.73
C HIS A 295 2.93 5.32 4.36
N SER A 296 3.76 5.96 3.52
CA SER A 296 4.91 6.76 3.91
C SER A 296 4.65 8.26 3.86
N TYR A 297 3.63 8.69 3.12
CA TYR A 297 3.28 10.10 2.92
C TYR A 297 1.93 10.42 3.54
N ALA A 298 1.75 11.66 3.96
CA ALA A 298 0.49 12.19 4.47
C ALA A 298 0.18 13.56 3.84
N VAL A 299 -1.08 13.95 3.87
CA VAL A 299 -1.54 15.26 3.40
C VAL A 299 -1.26 16.31 4.46
N ASP A 300 -0.66 17.43 4.05
CA ASP A 300 -0.40 18.57 4.93
C ASP A 300 -1.70 19.31 5.27
N SER A 301 -2.06 19.26 6.56
CA SER A 301 -3.30 19.86 7.08
C SER A 301 -3.39 21.36 6.86
N GLU A 302 -2.26 22.08 6.91
CA GLU A 302 -2.25 23.53 6.69
C GLU A 302 -2.55 23.87 5.23
N SER A 303 -2.05 23.06 4.30
CA SER A 303 -2.30 23.26 2.86
C SER A 303 -3.76 23.07 2.47
N LEU A 304 -4.51 22.21 3.19
CA LEU A 304 -5.94 21.97 2.93
C LEU A 304 -6.79 23.23 3.15
N LYS A 305 -6.40 24.15 4.03
CA LYS A 305 -7.15 25.39 4.31
C LYS A 305 -7.35 26.27 3.08
N ASN A 306 -6.52 26.10 2.06
CA ASN A 306 -6.58 26.86 0.80
C ASN A 306 -7.25 26.08 -0.33
N THR A 307 -7.98 24.99 -0.01
CA THR A 307 -8.65 24.12 -1.00
C THR A 307 -10.14 24.01 -0.70
N GLU A 308 -10.91 23.42 -1.63
CA GLU A 308 -12.31 23.07 -1.43
C GLU A 308 -12.52 21.75 -0.66
N LEU A 309 -11.42 21.09 -0.23
CA LEU A 309 -11.48 19.83 0.50
C LEU A 309 -11.71 20.08 2.00
N VAL A 310 -12.62 19.30 2.57
CA VAL A 310 -12.90 19.29 4.01
C VAL A 310 -12.35 18.01 4.62
N PRO A 311 -11.53 18.08 5.69
CA PRO A 311 -11.11 16.90 6.43
C PRO A 311 -12.29 16.13 7.00
N THR A 312 -12.32 14.81 6.79
CA THR A 312 -13.39 13.91 7.28
C THR A 312 -12.90 12.93 8.33
N HIS A 313 -11.62 12.59 8.32
CA HIS A 313 -11.00 11.63 9.23
C HIS A 313 -9.64 12.12 9.68
N ILE A 314 -9.27 11.84 10.94
CA ILE A 314 -7.97 12.14 11.53
C ILE A 314 -7.43 10.94 12.31
N ASN A 315 -6.13 10.74 12.26
CA ASN A 315 -5.43 9.76 13.10
C ASN A 315 -5.35 10.27 14.54
N LEU A 316 -5.68 9.43 15.51
CA LEU A 316 -5.65 9.83 16.92
C LEU A 316 -4.26 9.73 17.56
N LEU A 317 -3.26 9.17 16.87
CA LEU A 317 -1.90 9.04 17.40
C LEU A 317 -1.07 10.29 17.14
N ASP A 318 -1.26 10.95 15.99
CA ASP A 318 -0.42 12.07 15.56
C ASP A 318 -1.19 13.19 14.85
N ASN A 319 -2.52 13.10 14.75
CA ASN A 319 -3.43 14.05 14.12
C ASN A 319 -3.19 14.25 12.61
N THR A 320 -2.58 13.29 11.92
CA THR A 320 -2.49 13.31 10.46
C THR A 320 -3.88 13.22 9.82
N ILE A 321 -4.03 13.83 8.65
CA ILE A 321 -5.27 13.78 7.86
C ILE A 321 -5.43 12.36 7.27
N GLU A 322 -6.56 11.75 7.59
CA GLU A 322 -6.88 10.37 7.18
C GLU A 322 -8.05 10.29 6.20
N GLY A 323 -8.66 11.40 5.88
CA GLY A 323 -9.71 11.47 4.88
C GLY A 323 -10.12 12.89 4.57
N VAL A 324 -10.54 13.12 3.31
CA VAL A 324 -11.04 14.40 2.81
C VAL A 324 -12.25 14.20 1.91
N GLU A 325 -13.06 15.25 1.78
CA GLU A 325 -14.25 15.27 0.94
C GLU A 325 -14.45 16.65 0.29
N CYS A 326 -14.92 16.65 -0.97
CA CYS A 326 -15.57 17.78 -1.62
C CYS A 326 -16.98 17.37 -2.07
N LYS A 327 -18.01 17.70 -1.27
CA LYS A 327 -19.40 17.32 -1.54
C LYS A 327 -19.91 17.88 -2.87
N LYS A 328 -19.53 19.11 -3.21
CA LYS A 328 -19.90 19.78 -4.47
C LYS A 328 -19.48 18.97 -5.70
N ASP A 329 -18.25 18.44 -5.67
CA ASP A 329 -17.68 17.67 -6.78
C ASP A 329 -17.97 16.16 -6.67
N ARG A 330 -18.64 15.71 -5.60
CA ARG A 330 -18.89 14.28 -5.30
C ARG A 330 -17.60 13.46 -5.19
N VAL A 331 -16.57 14.04 -4.55
CA VAL A 331 -15.24 13.45 -4.38
C VAL A 331 -14.99 13.22 -2.92
N PHE A 332 -14.53 12.02 -2.55
CA PHE A 332 -14.02 11.74 -1.20
C PHE A 332 -12.90 10.71 -1.24
N SER A 333 -12.10 10.68 -0.20
CA SER A 333 -10.97 9.76 -0.11
C SER A 333 -10.55 9.50 1.31
N VAL A 334 -9.87 8.36 1.54
CA VAL A 334 -9.27 7.99 2.81
C VAL A 334 -7.84 7.52 2.64
N GLN A 335 -6.99 7.82 3.63
CA GLN A 335 -5.57 7.46 3.62
C GLN A 335 -5.34 5.99 3.96
N TYR A 336 -6.19 5.43 4.81
CA TYR A 336 -6.16 4.03 5.25
C TYR A 336 -6.88 3.10 4.27
N HIS A 337 -6.83 1.78 4.56
CA HIS A 337 -7.32 0.72 3.70
C HIS A 337 -8.67 0.15 4.21
N PRO A 338 -9.84 0.65 3.74
CA PRO A 338 -11.15 0.18 4.18
C PRO A 338 -11.49 -1.22 3.66
N GLU A 339 -10.76 -1.74 2.67
CA GLU A 339 -10.84 -3.11 2.20
C GLU A 339 -10.17 -4.10 3.15
N SER A 340 -9.42 -3.60 4.15
CA SER A 340 -8.64 -4.39 5.10
C SER A 340 -7.52 -5.19 4.41
N ALA A 341 -7.46 -6.49 4.59
CA ALA A 341 -6.54 -7.40 3.91
C ALA A 341 -5.03 -7.02 4.01
N PRO A 342 -4.41 -7.20 5.20
CA PRO A 342 -5.03 -7.64 6.46
C PRO A 342 -5.58 -6.47 7.29
N GLY A 343 -6.54 -6.73 8.17
CA GLY A 343 -6.97 -5.75 9.16
C GLY A 343 -8.46 -5.79 9.52
N PRO A 344 -8.91 -4.85 10.36
CA PRO A 344 -10.30 -4.73 10.78
C PRO A 344 -11.19 -4.17 9.65
N GLN A 345 -12.49 -4.50 9.71
CA GLN A 345 -13.48 -4.14 8.68
C GLN A 345 -14.37 -2.95 9.09
N ASP A 346 -13.97 -2.18 10.11
CA ASP A 346 -14.76 -1.08 10.66
C ASP A 346 -15.16 -0.04 9.61
N SER A 347 -14.33 0.14 8.60
CA SER A 347 -14.45 1.17 7.56
C SER A 347 -15.06 0.68 6.24
N ALA A 348 -15.51 -0.59 6.16
CA ALA A 348 -16.07 -1.16 4.93
C ALA A 348 -17.29 -0.39 4.38
N TYR A 349 -18.00 0.38 5.23
CA TYR A 349 -19.11 1.25 4.86
C TYR A 349 -18.74 2.34 3.85
N LEU A 350 -17.47 2.68 3.71
CA LEU A 350 -17.01 3.70 2.74
C LEU A 350 -17.26 3.26 1.29
N PHE A 351 -17.20 1.96 1.03
CA PHE A 351 -17.64 1.44 -0.28
C PHE A 351 -19.15 1.64 -0.48
N ASP A 352 -19.97 1.48 0.57
CA ASP A 352 -21.42 1.73 0.49
C ASP A 352 -21.70 3.23 0.31
N LYS A 353 -20.92 4.12 0.94
CA LYS A 353 -20.96 5.57 0.69
C LYS A 353 -20.72 5.87 -0.79
N PHE A 354 -19.73 5.24 -1.41
CA PHE A 354 -19.45 5.43 -2.84
C PHE A 354 -20.62 4.99 -3.73
N ILE A 355 -21.24 3.83 -3.43
CA ILE A 355 -22.43 3.36 -4.11
C ILE A 355 -23.59 4.36 -4.01
N ASN A 356 -23.83 4.91 -2.82
CA ASN A 356 -24.90 5.87 -2.59
C ASN A 356 -24.68 7.16 -3.40
N ILE A 357 -23.46 7.68 -3.45
CA ILE A 357 -23.10 8.87 -4.23
C ILE A 357 -23.32 8.62 -5.73
N MET A 358 -22.94 7.43 -6.25
CA MET A 358 -23.21 7.06 -7.65
C MET A 358 -24.70 6.98 -7.93
N LYS A 359 -25.51 6.41 -7.01
CA LYS A 359 -26.96 6.33 -7.11
C LYS A 359 -27.58 7.72 -7.22
N GLU A 360 -27.26 8.59 -6.26
CA GLU A 360 -27.76 9.98 -6.24
C GLU A 360 -27.36 10.76 -7.51
N SER A 361 -26.14 10.53 -8.00
CA SER A 361 -25.65 11.15 -9.23
C SER A 361 -26.48 10.74 -10.46
N LYS A 362 -26.89 9.46 -10.55
CA LYS A 362 -27.76 8.95 -11.62
C LYS A 362 -29.19 9.48 -11.54
N GLU A 363 -29.74 9.62 -10.33
CA GLU A 363 -31.12 10.10 -10.13
C GLU A 363 -31.26 11.59 -10.42
N ASN A 364 -30.15 12.35 -10.40
CA ASN A 364 -30.12 13.81 -10.64
C ASN A 364 -29.56 14.19 -12.03
N ALA A 365 -29.21 13.25 -12.89
CA ALA A 365 -28.73 13.45 -14.25
C ALA A 365 -29.85 13.33 -15.26
#